data_1c67e6ce3be14b1dfe37e353c0283287
#
_entry.id   1c67e6ce3be14b1dfe37e353c0283287
#
_cell.length_a   1.000
_cell.length_b   1.000
_cell.length_c   1.000
_cell.angle_alpha   90.00
_cell.angle_beta   90.00
_cell.angle_gamma   90.00
#
_symmetry.space_group_name_H-M   'P 1'
#
loop_
_entity.id
_entity.type
_entity.pdbx_description
1 polymer ?
#
loop_
_entity_poly.entity_id
_entity_poly.type
_entity_poly.pdbx_seq_one_letter_code
_entity_poly.pdbx_strand_id
1 'polypeptide(L)'
;KTAQIDYLALNQWDAQKNRLRRTSENGDDIAVSLPRNTFLKNGDVLFYDEASKHMLVAKINLRDVLIIEIQELMKKEKEDLIRLCFELGHALGNQHWPSVVRDHKIIVPLTVDKKVMMSVMRTHAFADITYDFHPAETAVPYLLPHEARLLFGGADQGSTDTMAAHHAHGAHAIPAGMHSHDGGKTHHKDHDVAAKHDHAHEHGGCSHAHDHGHGEHKH
;
A
#
# COMPACT_ATOMS: atom_id res chain seq x y z
N LYS A 1 5.20 46.37 -6.88
CA LYS A 1 3.84 45.76 -6.74
C LYS A 1 4.06 44.33 -6.31
N THR A 2 3.35 43.86 -5.27
CA THR A 2 3.36 42.49 -4.78
C THR A 2 2.63 41.59 -5.79
N ALA A 3 3.09 40.35 -6.02
CA ALA A 3 2.41 39.40 -6.87
C ALA A 3 1.05 39.02 -6.24
N GLN A 4 0.02 38.92 -7.09
CA GLN A 4 -1.29 38.37 -6.69
C GLN A 4 -1.21 36.86 -6.82
N ILE A 5 -1.32 36.15 -5.70
CA ILE A 5 -1.22 34.70 -5.67
C ILE A 5 -2.62 34.12 -5.61
N ASP A 6 -2.91 33.20 -6.54
CA ASP A 6 -4.07 32.31 -6.50
C ASP A 6 -3.61 30.89 -6.17
N TYR A 7 -4.46 30.10 -5.53
CA TYR A 7 -4.12 28.74 -5.14
C TYR A 7 -5.01 27.71 -5.83
N LEU A 8 -4.37 26.66 -6.35
CA LEU A 8 -5.05 25.45 -6.76
C LEU A 8 -5.02 24.47 -5.58
N ALA A 9 -6.11 24.42 -4.82
CA ALA A 9 -6.24 23.54 -3.67
C ALA A 9 -6.47 22.09 -4.12
N LEU A 10 -5.58 21.20 -3.73
CA LEU A 10 -5.59 19.78 -4.10
C LEU A 10 -5.52 18.93 -2.83
N ASN A 11 -6.19 17.78 -2.86
CA ASN A 11 -5.91 16.73 -1.87
C ASN A 11 -4.69 15.91 -2.30
N GLN A 12 -4.21 15.05 -1.41
CA GLN A 12 -3.02 14.21 -1.66
C GLN A 12 -3.17 13.28 -2.88
N TRP A 13 -4.39 12.83 -3.19
CA TRP A 13 -4.67 11.93 -4.31
C TRP A 13 -4.70 12.67 -5.64
N ASP A 14 -5.26 13.86 -5.67
CA ASP A 14 -5.28 14.70 -6.87
C ASP A 14 -3.87 15.15 -7.25
N ALA A 15 -3.03 15.46 -6.28
CA ALA A 15 -1.65 15.88 -6.50
C ALA A 15 -0.78 14.79 -7.17
N GLN A 16 -1.18 13.52 -7.08
CA GLN A 16 -0.49 12.38 -7.71
C GLN A 16 -0.91 12.14 -9.16
N LYS A 17 -1.96 12.82 -9.65
CA LYS A 17 -2.45 12.63 -11.01
C LYS A 17 -1.63 13.42 -12.02
N ASN A 18 -1.25 12.78 -13.12
CA ASN A 18 -0.60 13.47 -14.24
C ASN A 18 -1.53 14.42 -14.98
N ARG A 19 -2.85 14.18 -14.91
CA ARG A 19 -3.87 15.02 -15.53
C ARG A 19 -5.00 15.24 -14.54
N LEU A 20 -5.33 16.49 -14.34
CA LEU A 20 -6.45 16.88 -13.48
C LEU A 20 -7.07 18.18 -13.97
N ARG A 21 -8.33 18.41 -13.60
CA ARG A 21 -9.04 19.66 -13.81
C ARG A 21 -9.72 20.06 -12.51
N ARG A 22 -9.46 21.26 -12.04
CA ARG A 22 -9.97 21.80 -10.78
C ARG A 22 -10.16 23.29 -10.89
N THR A 23 -11.03 23.83 -10.07
CA THR A 23 -11.24 25.27 -9.93
C THR A 23 -10.27 25.81 -8.88
N SER A 24 -9.59 26.92 -9.19
CA SER A 24 -8.75 27.64 -8.24
C SER A 24 -9.56 28.30 -7.12
N GLU A 25 -8.88 28.81 -6.08
CA GLU A 25 -9.57 29.54 -5.00
C GLU A 25 -10.25 30.82 -5.51
N ASN A 26 -9.75 31.43 -6.58
CA ASN A 26 -10.35 32.61 -7.22
C ASN A 26 -11.47 32.27 -8.23
N GLY A 27 -11.72 30.99 -8.49
CA GLY A 27 -12.80 30.52 -9.36
C GLY A 27 -12.40 30.23 -10.79
N ASP A 28 -11.09 30.27 -11.12
CA ASP A 28 -10.59 29.93 -12.45
C ASP A 28 -10.58 28.42 -12.67
N ASP A 29 -10.99 27.99 -13.87
CA ASP A 29 -11.01 26.58 -14.26
C ASP A 29 -9.63 26.16 -14.80
N ILE A 30 -8.90 25.39 -14.03
CA ILE A 30 -7.51 25.03 -14.29
C ILE A 30 -7.43 23.58 -14.75
N ALA A 31 -6.82 23.36 -15.91
CA ALA A 31 -6.44 22.04 -16.41
C ALA A 31 -4.93 21.86 -16.32
N VAL A 32 -4.50 20.87 -15.56
CA VAL A 32 -3.08 20.52 -15.41
C VAL A 32 -2.78 19.25 -16.19
N SER A 33 -1.69 19.26 -16.98
CA SER A 33 -1.18 18.10 -17.68
C SER A 33 0.34 18.01 -17.49
N LEU A 34 0.78 17.01 -16.75
CA LEU A 34 2.19 16.77 -16.43
C LEU A 34 2.76 15.62 -17.25
N PRO A 35 4.08 15.57 -17.48
CA PRO A 35 4.75 14.39 -18.00
C PRO A 35 4.47 13.16 -17.12
N ARG A 36 4.62 11.97 -17.69
CA ARG A 36 4.51 10.73 -16.92
C ARG A 36 5.54 10.71 -15.77
N ASN A 37 5.14 10.15 -14.63
CA ASN A 37 5.96 10.06 -13.41
C ASN A 37 6.36 11.43 -12.80
N THR A 38 5.64 12.50 -13.15
CA THR A 38 5.78 13.81 -12.53
C THR A 38 4.55 14.08 -11.66
N PHE A 39 4.77 14.60 -10.47
CA PHE A 39 3.73 14.89 -9.49
C PHE A 39 3.86 16.32 -8.99
N LEU A 40 2.73 16.91 -8.62
CA LEU A 40 2.72 18.22 -7.99
C LEU A 40 3.20 18.13 -6.55
N LYS A 41 3.98 19.13 -6.17
CA LYS A 41 4.41 19.35 -4.79
C LYS A 41 3.74 20.59 -4.24
N ASN A 42 3.57 20.62 -2.93
CA ASN A 42 3.05 21.81 -2.27
C ASN A 42 3.98 22.99 -2.53
N GLY A 43 3.42 24.11 -3.01
CA GLY A 43 4.19 25.30 -3.38
C GLY A 43 4.68 25.33 -4.84
N ASP A 44 4.42 24.33 -5.67
CA ASP A 44 4.76 24.38 -7.09
C ASP A 44 4.03 25.53 -7.79
N VAL A 45 4.77 26.33 -8.53
CA VAL A 45 4.22 27.41 -9.37
C VAL A 45 3.76 26.81 -10.69
N LEU A 46 2.45 26.80 -10.92
CA LEU A 46 1.82 26.22 -12.11
C LEU A 46 1.77 27.24 -13.25
N PHE A 47 1.62 28.50 -12.92
CA PHE A 47 1.52 29.59 -13.88
C PHE A 47 2.01 30.89 -13.24
N TYR A 48 2.69 31.71 -14.02
CA TYR A 48 3.09 33.07 -13.65
C TYR A 48 2.98 34.00 -14.84
N ASP A 49 2.21 35.05 -14.69
CA ASP A 49 2.14 36.14 -15.67
C ASP A 49 2.88 37.39 -15.12
N GLU A 50 3.96 37.75 -15.80
CA GLU A 50 4.81 38.89 -15.40
C GLU A 50 4.08 40.23 -15.59
N ALA A 51 3.20 40.35 -16.60
CA ALA A 51 2.51 41.60 -16.91
C ALA A 51 1.47 41.95 -15.85
N SER A 52 0.65 41.02 -15.48
CA SER A 52 -0.37 41.17 -14.43
C SER A 52 0.19 40.90 -13.03
N LYS A 53 1.36 40.29 -12.92
CA LYS A 53 1.95 39.76 -11.68
C LYS A 53 1.03 38.77 -10.96
N HIS A 54 0.30 38.01 -11.75
CA HIS A 54 -0.55 36.94 -11.26
C HIS A 54 0.21 35.61 -11.22
N MET A 55 0.09 34.88 -10.12
CA MET A 55 0.75 33.60 -9.90
C MET A 55 -0.27 32.57 -9.43
N LEU A 56 -0.29 31.39 -10.04
CA LEU A 56 -1.06 30.24 -9.59
C LEU A 56 -0.12 29.23 -8.94
N VAL A 57 -0.43 28.85 -7.70
CA VAL A 57 0.40 27.96 -6.87
C VAL A 57 -0.39 26.74 -6.43
N ALA A 58 0.20 25.55 -6.54
CA ALA A 58 -0.37 24.33 -6.02
C ALA A 58 -0.34 24.33 -4.47
N LYS A 59 -1.50 24.14 -3.85
CA LYS A 59 -1.67 24.02 -2.40
C LYS A 59 -2.18 22.61 -2.08
N ILE A 60 -1.30 21.76 -1.59
CA ILE A 60 -1.62 20.35 -1.35
C ILE A 60 -1.96 20.16 0.13
N ASN A 61 -3.21 19.76 0.38
CA ASN A 61 -3.67 19.44 1.72
C ASN A 61 -3.43 17.93 1.98
N LEU A 62 -2.37 17.63 2.69
CA LEU A 62 -2.09 16.27 3.14
C LEU A 62 -2.96 15.91 4.34
N ARG A 63 -3.35 14.64 4.42
CA ARG A 63 -4.03 14.12 5.60
C ARG A 63 -3.04 13.95 6.73
N ASP A 64 -3.51 14.10 7.96
CA ASP A 64 -2.73 13.77 9.15
C ASP A 64 -2.17 12.34 9.08
N VAL A 65 -1.17 12.07 9.88
CA VAL A 65 -0.55 10.76 10.03
C VAL A 65 -0.71 10.26 11.47
N LEU A 66 -0.89 8.95 11.63
CA LEU A 66 -0.69 8.26 12.88
C LEU A 66 0.80 7.91 12.97
N ILE A 67 1.48 8.39 14.00
CA ILE A 67 2.85 8.00 14.32
C ILE A 67 2.80 7.02 15.48
N ILE A 68 3.38 5.85 15.28
CA ILE A 68 3.46 4.79 16.29
C ILE A 68 4.92 4.69 16.71
N GLU A 69 5.21 4.96 17.99
CA GLU A 69 6.55 4.87 18.55
C GLU A 69 6.83 3.44 19.01
N ILE A 70 7.90 2.85 18.51
CA ILE A 70 8.27 1.46 18.79
C ILE A 70 9.62 1.34 19.50
N GLN A 71 10.18 2.45 19.99
CA GLN A 71 11.49 2.46 20.63
C GLN A 71 11.55 1.57 21.87
N GLU A 72 10.49 1.54 22.68
CA GLU A 72 10.43 0.72 23.88
C GLU A 72 10.43 -0.78 23.59
N LEU A 73 9.96 -1.17 22.39
CA LEU A 73 10.02 -2.57 21.96
C LEU A 73 11.45 -3.08 21.81
N MET A 74 12.41 -2.19 21.48
CA MET A 74 13.81 -2.57 21.31
C MET A 74 14.48 -3.01 22.61
N LYS A 75 13.85 -2.78 23.77
CA LYS A 75 14.32 -3.18 25.09
C LYS A 75 13.82 -4.57 25.50
N LYS A 76 12.90 -5.17 24.70
CA LYS A 76 12.28 -6.45 25.00
C LYS A 76 13.18 -7.62 24.61
N GLU A 77 12.92 -8.78 25.20
CA GLU A 77 13.51 -10.03 24.77
C GLU A 77 13.16 -10.31 23.32
N LYS A 78 14.09 -10.96 22.62
CA LYS A 78 14.02 -11.13 21.15
C LYS A 78 12.73 -11.82 20.69
N GLU A 79 12.25 -12.80 21.43
CA GLU A 79 11.03 -13.55 21.10
C GLU A 79 9.79 -12.67 21.21
N ASP A 80 9.68 -11.88 22.29
CA ASP A 80 8.58 -10.92 22.48
C ASP A 80 8.61 -9.80 21.44
N LEU A 81 9.80 -9.30 21.09
CA LEU A 81 9.96 -8.31 20.04
C LEU A 81 9.44 -8.83 18.70
N ILE A 82 9.85 -10.05 18.30
CA ILE A 82 9.41 -10.67 17.04
C ILE A 82 7.88 -10.83 17.02
N ARG A 83 7.30 -11.34 18.11
CA ARG A 83 5.85 -11.53 18.23
C ARG A 83 5.11 -10.21 18.10
N LEU A 84 5.51 -9.18 18.84
CA LEU A 84 4.86 -7.86 18.82
C LEU A 84 5.00 -7.17 17.46
N CYS A 85 6.17 -7.27 16.81
CA CYS A 85 6.36 -6.73 15.45
C CYS A 85 5.45 -7.43 14.43
N PHE A 86 5.29 -8.76 14.54
CA PHE A 86 4.39 -9.52 13.68
C PHE A 86 2.93 -9.11 13.91
N GLU A 87 2.48 -9.08 15.16
CA GLU A 87 1.12 -8.70 15.54
C GLU A 87 0.77 -7.28 15.07
N LEU A 88 1.69 -6.32 15.25
CA LEU A 88 1.50 -4.94 14.81
C LEU A 88 1.46 -4.84 13.28
N GLY A 89 2.40 -5.48 12.59
CA GLY A 89 2.41 -5.51 11.13
C GLY A 89 1.16 -6.18 10.55
N HIS A 90 0.70 -7.27 11.16
CA HIS A 90 -0.54 -7.94 10.79
C HIS A 90 -1.77 -7.04 11.02
N ALA A 91 -1.83 -6.33 12.16
CA ALA A 91 -2.93 -5.42 12.46
C ALA A 91 -3.04 -4.30 11.42
N LEU A 92 -1.93 -3.65 11.08
CA LEU A 92 -1.89 -2.58 10.06
C LEU A 92 -2.20 -3.11 8.66
N GLY A 93 -1.61 -4.25 8.29
CA GLY A 93 -1.82 -4.90 7.00
C GLY A 93 -3.25 -5.36 6.79
N ASN A 94 -3.90 -5.89 7.82
CA ASN A 94 -5.29 -6.33 7.76
C ASN A 94 -6.28 -5.18 7.50
N GLN A 95 -5.91 -3.96 7.90
CA GLN A 95 -6.66 -2.75 7.61
C GLN A 95 -6.31 -2.13 6.24
N HIS A 96 -5.36 -2.71 5.51
CA HIS A 96 -4.81 -2.15 4.27
C HIS A 96 -4.25 -0.71 4.45
N TRP A 97 -3.73 -0.40 5.63
CA TRP A 97 -3.11 0.89 5.88
C TRP A 97 -1.67 0.88 5.39
N PRO A 98 -1.33 1.74 4.40
CA PRO A 98 0.05 1.88 3.99
C PRO A 98 0.88 2.40 5.16
N SER A 99 2.05 1.85 5.36
CA SER A 99 2.90 2.22 6.49
C SER A 99 4.38 2.20 6.09
N VAL A 100 5.15 3.08 6.72
CA VAL A 100 6.60 3.18 6.56
C VAL A 100 7.25 3.17 7.93
N VAL A 101 8.33 2.41 8.06
CA VAL A 101 9.14 2.38 9.27
C VAL A 101 10.36 3.29 9.08
N ARG A 102 10.52 4.28 9.97
CA ARG A 102 11.67 5.18 10.02
C ARG A 102 12.18 5.27 11.45
N ASP A 103 13.45 4.94 11.62
CA ASP A 103 14.09 4.84 12.93
C ASP A 103 13.26 3.95 13.86
N HIS A 104 12.66 4.52 14.89
CA HIS A 104 11.81 3.81 15.84
C HIS A 104 10.33 4.22 15.73
N LYS A 105 9.91 4.68 14.54
CA LYS A 105 8.55 5.15 14.28
C LYS A 105 7.94 4.40 13.09
N ILE A 106 6.66 4.09 13.22
CA ILE A 106 5.85 3.65 12.08
C ILE A 106 4.91 4.81 11.75
N ILE A 107 4.95 5.25 10.50
CA ILE A 107 4.16 6.36 9.99
C ILE A 107 3.05 5.80 9.11
N VAL A 108 1.81 6.10 9.44
CA VAL A 108 0.60 5.61 8.77
C VAL A 108 -0.27 6.81 8.41
N PRO A 109 -0.60 7.06 7.14
CA PRO A 109 -1.48 8.17 6.77
C PRO A 109 -2.91 7.90 7.24
N LEU A 110 -3.63 8.95 7.52
CA LEU A 110 -5.04 8.87 7.94
C LEU A 110 -5.91 8.46 6.74
N THR A 111 -6.16 7.16 6.60
CA THR A 111 -6.98 6.59 5.53
C THR A 111 -8.48 6.55 5.87
N VAL A 112 -8.78 6.51 7.16
CA VAL A 112 -10.13 6.52 7.73
C VAL A 112 -10.19 7.51 8.88
N ASP A 113 -11.35 7.66 9.53
CA ASP A 113 -11.51 8.54 10.68
C ASP A 113 -10.56 8.17 11.83
N LYS A 114 -10.03 9.17 12.55
CA LYS A 114 -9.14 9.00 13.71
C LYS A 114 -9.71 8.05 14.76
N LYS A 115 -11.01 8.11 15.00
CA LYS A 115 -11.67 7.24 15.98
C LYS A 115 -11.62 5.77 15.57
N VAL A 116 -11.74 5.49 14.27
CA VAL A 116 -11.62 4.13 13.73
C VAL A 116 -10.20 3.61 13.91
N MET A 117 -9.19 4.41 13.53
CA MET A 117 -7.78 4.03 13.72
C MET A 117 -7.44 3.79 15.20
N MET A 118 -7.89 4.67 16.08
CA MET A 118 -7.71 4.51 17.53
C MET A 118 -8.40 3.25 18.05
N SER A 119 -9.59 2.90 17.53
CA SER A 119 -10.31 1.69 17.94
C SER A 119 -9.51 0.44 17.58
N VAL A 120 -8.96 0.37 16.38
CA VAL A 120 -8.10 -0.75 15.96
C VAL A 120 -6.88 -0.87 16.86
N MET A 121 -6.16 0.22 17.11
CA MET A 121 -4.99 0.21 18.00
C MET A 121 -5.32 -0.24 19.42
N ARG A 122 -6.47 0.18 19.96
CA ARG A 122 -6.93 -0.23 21.31
C ARG A 122 -7.35 -1.69 21.36
N THR A 123 -7.97 -2.22 20.30
CA THR A 123 -8.41 -3.63 20.25
C THR A 123 -7.24 -4.59 20.39
N HIS A 124 -6.10 -4.24 19.81
CA HIS A 124 -4.88 -5.05 19.91
C HIS A 124 -4.11 -4.84 21.21
N ALA A 125 -4.40 -3.76 21.96
CA ALA A 125 -3.83 -3.45 23.28
C ALA A 125 -2.30 -3.68 23.36
N PHE A 126 -1.57 -3.21 22.36
CA PHE A 126 -0.11 -3.37 22.29
C PHE A 126 0.56 -2.76 23.53
N ALA A 127 1.24 -3.56 24.31
CA ALA A 127 2.04 -3.11 25.44
C ALA A 127 3.30 -2.37 24.91
N ASP A 128 3.68 -1.28 25.61
CA ASP A 128 4.90 -0.51 25.33
C ASP A 128 4.96 0.14 23.93
N ILE A 129 3.82 0.36 23.34
CA ILE A 129 3.64 1.15 22.12
C ILE A 129 2.83 2.40 22.45
N THR A 130 3.35 3.55 22.11
CA THR A 130 2.62 4.82 22.14
C THR A 130 2.33 5.26 20.72
N TYR A 131 1.21 5.95 20.53
CA TYR A 131 0.82 6.47 19.23
C TYR A 131 0.01 7.75 19.35
N ASP A 132 0.19 8.64 18.38
CA ASP A 132 -0.54 9.90 18.31
C ASP A 132 -0.69 10.37 16.86
N PHE A 133 -1.64 11.30 16.64
CA PHE A 133 -1.90 11.88 15.33
C PHE A 133 -1.18 13.21 15.17
N HIS A 134 -0.47 13.35 14.08
CA HIS A 134 0.29 14.55 13.73
C HIS A 134 -0.08 15.06 12.34
N PRO A 135 0.06 16.37 12.08
CA PRO A 135 -0.01 16.89 10.72
C PRO A 135 1.04 16.20 9.82
N ALA A 136 0.66 15.86 8.57
CA ALA A 136 1.57 15.18 7.65
C ALA A 136 2.88 15.96 7.41
N GLU A 137 2.83 17.28 7.47
CA GLU A 137 3.97 18.17 7.31
C GLU A 137 5.09 17.88 8.30
N THR A 138 4.76 17.31 9.46
CA THR A 138 5.75 16.91 10.47
C THR A 138 6.51 15.65 10.10
N ALA A 139 5.90 14.77 9.30
CA ALA A 139 6.47 13.49 8.88
C ALA A 139 7.19 13.57 7.53
N VAL A 140 6.65 14.33 6.58
CA VAL A 140 7.16 14.42 5.20
C VAL A 140 8.67 14.70 5.11
N PRO A 141 9.28 15.60 5.92
CA PRO A 141 10.72 15.89 5.85
C PRO A 141 11.61 14.68 6.15
N TYR A 142 11.11 13.68 6.86
CA TYR A 142 11.85 12.48 7.24
C TYR A 142 11.66 11.31 6.26
N LEU A 143 10.73 11.44 5.29
CA LEU A 143 10.41 10.39 4.34
C LEU A 143 11.27 10.50 3.08
N LEU A 144 11.67 9.35 2.55
CA LEU A 144 12.25 9.28 1.21
C LEU A 144 11.15 9.52 0.16
N PRO A 145 11.50 10.00 -1.06
CA PRO A 145 10.51 10.29 -2.10
C PRO A 145 9.56 9.12 -2.43
N HIS A 146 10.06 7.89 -2.42
CA HIS A 146 9.23 6.71 -2.68
C HIS A 146 8.30 6.37 -1.50
N GLU A 147 8.72 6.65 -0.28
CA GLU A 147 7.90 6.46 0.93
C GLU A 147 6.80 7.50 1.02
N ALA A 148 7.11 8.76 0.71
CA ALA A 148 6.10 9.80 0.62
C ALA A 148 5.04 9.44 -0.44
N ARG A 149 5.46 8.86 -1.58
CA ARG A 149 4.53 8.34 -2.57
C ARG A 149 3.71 7.16 -2.05
N LEU A 150 4.31 6.24 -1.33
CA LEU A 150 3.61 5.10 -0.73
C LEU A 150 2.52 5.56 0.24
N LEU A 151 2.84 6.52 1.11
CA LEU A 151 1.91 7.00 2.14
C LEU A 151 0.84 7.95 1.59
N PHE A 152 1.22 8.86 0.69
CA PHE A 152 0.37 9.94 0.21
C PHE A 152 0.01 9.83 -1.28
N GLY A 153 0.56 8.83 -1.98
CA GLY A 153 0.20 8.49 -3.35
C GLY A 153 -1.14 7.79 -3.45
N GLY A 154 -1.82 7.91 -4.58
CA GLY A 154 -3.07 7.19 -4.84
C GLY A 154 -2.84 5.68 -5.06
N ALA A 155 -3.83 4.88 -4.73
CA ALA A 155 -3.81 3.42 -4.91
C ALA A 155 -3.72 2.98 -6.39
N ASP A 156 -3.98 3.88 -7.34
CA ASP A 156 -3.99 3.59 -8.78
C ASP A 156 -2.60 3.59 -9.44
N GLN A 157 -1.54 3.89 -8.70
CA GLN A 157 -0.20 3.61 -9.18
C GLN A 157 0.10 2.15 -8.88
N GLY A 158 -0.44 1.26 -9.71
CA GLY A 158 0.00 -0.13 -9.75
C GLY A 158 1.52 -0.14 -9.83
N SER A 159 2.14 -0.30 -8.69
CA SER A 159 3.57 -0.30 -8.50
C SER A 159 4.16 -1.60 -9.04
N THR A 160 4.15 -1.76 -10.36
CA THR A 160 4.99 -2.76 -11.01
C THR A 160 6.48 -2.43 -10.84
N ASP A 161 6.84 -1.14 -10.59
CA ASP A 161 8.24 -0.74 -10.47
C ASP A 161 8.83 -0.78 -9.04
N THR A 162 8.01 -0.72 -7.98
CA THR A 162 8.53 -0.76 -6.61
C THR A 162 8.64 -2.17 -6.02
N MET A 163 7.92 -3.15 -6.58
CA MET A 163 8.10 -4.55 -6.19
C MET A 163 9.39 -5.16 -6.77
N ALA A 164 9.95 -4.59 -7.84
CA ALA A 164 11.21 -5.06 -8.42
C ALA A 164 12.44 -4.76 -7.54
N ALA A 165 12.38 -3.76 -6.65
CA ALA A 165 13.51 -3.39 -5.80
C ALA A 165 13.64 -4.24 -4.52
N HIS A 166 12.57 -4.93 -4.09
CA HIS A 166 12.61 -5.76 -2.88
C HIS A 166 12.73 -7.27 -3.15
N HIS A 167 12.63 -7.70 -4.41
CA HIS A 167 12.81 -9.10 -4.82
C HIS A 167 14.08 -9.35 -5.62
N ALA A 168 15.11 -8.51 -5.51
CA ALA A 168 16.44 -8.77 -6.05
C ALA A 168 17.22 -9.79 -5.19
N HIS A 169 16.55 -10.83 -4.70
CA HIS A 169 17.20 -12.02 -4.18
C HIS A 169 17.09 -13.12 -5.23
N GLY A 170 18.18 -13.26 -6.01
CA GLY A 170 18.49 -14.47 -6.74
C GLY A 170 17.58 -14.76 -7.94
N ALA A 171 17.68 -13.98 -9.00
CA ALA A 171 17.31 -14.46 -10.30
C ALA A 171 18.33 -15.56 -10.69
N HIS A 172 18.04 -16.80 -10.35
CA HIS A 172 18.70 -17.93 -10.98
C HIS A 172 18.29 -17.91 -12.46
N ALA A 173 19.27 -17.68 -13.33
CA ALA A 173 19.07 -17.80 -14.77
C ALA A 173 18.58 -19.22 -15.05
N ILE A 174 17.39 -19.34 -15.62
CA ILE A 174 16.84 -20.61 -16.10
C ILE A 174 17.63 -20.98 -17.34
N PRO A 175 18.28 -22.16 -17.41
CA PRO A 175 18.99 -22.59 -18.63
C PRO A 175 18.03 -22.67 -19.82
N ALA A 176 18.55 -22.36 -21.01
CA ALA A 176 17.76 -22.41 -22.23
C ALA A 176 17.17 -23.83 -22.44
N GLY A 177 15.83 -23.93 -22.51
CA GLY A 177 15.11 -25.21 -22.65
C GLY A 177 14.19 -25.55 -21.48
N MET A 178 14.17 -24.78 -20.39
CA MET A 178 13.24 -24.94 -19.27
C MET A 178 12.20 -23.85 -19.23
N HIS A 179 10.98 -24.15 -18.79
CA HIS A 179 9.92 -23.21 -18.54
C HIS A 179 9.35 -23.43 -17.13
N SER A 180 8.92 -22.34 -16.52
CA SER A 180 8.33 -22.36 -15.18
C SER A 180 6.81 -22.24 -15.26
N HIS A 181 6.09 -23.06 -14.50
CA HIS A 181 4.68 -22.89 -14.23
C HIS A 181 4.51 -22.25 -12.85
N ASP A 182 3.45 -21.44 -12.67
CA ASP A 182 3.10 -20.86 -11.37
C ASP A 182 3.02 -21.97 -10.32
N GLY A 183 3.95 -21.94 -9.35
CA GLY A 183 4.07 -22.97 -8.32
C GLY A 183 5.50 -23.45 -8.05
N GLY A 184 6.52 -22.87 -8.70
CA GLY A 184 7.93 -23.08 -8.33
C GLY A 184 8.51 -24.44 -8.73
N LYS A 185 7.90 -25.19 -9.65
CA LYS A 185 8.49 -26.43 -10.20
C LYS A 185 8.93 -26.20 -11.64
N THR A 186 10.22 -26.45 -11.90
CA THR A 186 10.81 -26.43 -13.24
C THR A 186 10.86 -27.85 -13.81
N HIS A 187 10.45 -28.01 -15.09
CA HIS A 187 10.52 -29.31 -15.79
C HIS A 187 11.32 -29.18 -17.09
N HIS A 188 12.04 -30.23 -17.43
CA HIS A 188 12.73 -30.33 -18.70
C HIS A 188 11.75 -30.71 -19.81
N LYS A 189 11.86 -30.09 -20.98
CA LYS A 189 11.10 -30.46 -22.16
C LYS A 189 11.90 -31.49 -22.94
N ASP A 190 11.71 -32.76 -22.61
CA ASP A 190 12.16 -33.83 -23.50
C ASP A 190 11.03 -34.17 -24.47
N HIS A 191 11.24 -33.80 -25.73
CA HIS A 191 10.44 -34.30 -26.82
C HIS A 191 11.14 -35.54 -27.36
N ASP A 192 10.64 -36.72 -26.96
CA ASP A 192 10.81 -37.89 -27.81
C ASP A 192 9.71 -38.92 -27.63
N VAL A 193 9.10 -39.18 -28.80
CA VAL A 193 8.59 -40.42 -29.35
C VAL A 193 7.51 -41.24 -28.59
N ALA A 194 6.36 -41.23 -29.21
CA ALA A 194 5.31 -42.22 -29.27
C ALA A 194 5.47 -43.55 -28.50
N ALA A 195 4.61 -43.73 -27.50
CA ALA A 195 4.13 -45.04 -27.10
C ALA A 195 2.64 -44.95 -26.72
N LYS A 196 1.81 -45.66 -27.50
CA LYS A 196 0.40 -45.87 -27.21
C LYS A 196 0.29 -46.72 -25.95
N HIS A 197 -0.40 -46.23 -24.94
CA HIS A 197 -0.92 -47.06 -23.86
C HIS A 197 -2.41 -46.83 -23.72
N ASP A 198 -3.15 -47.87 -24.11
CA ASP A 198 -4.55 -48.06 -23.77
C ASP A 198 -4.68 -48.27 -22.26
N HIS A 199 -5.39 -47.40 -21.59
CA HIS A 199 -5.85 -47.62 -20.23
C HIS A 199 -7.36 -47.62 -20.18
N ALA A 200 -7.89 -48.85 -19.99
CA ALA A 200 -9.27 -49.08 -19.62
C ALA A 200 -9.55 -48.50 -18.23
N HIS A 201 -10.54 -47.65 -18.10
CA HIS A 201 -11.06 -47.18 -16.84
C HIS A 201 -12.17 -48.10 -16.34
N GLU A 202 -11.88 -48.86 -15.30
CA GLU A 202 -12.90 -49.48 -14.48
C GLU A 202 -13.50 -48.48 -13.50
N HIS A 203 -14.80 -48.28 -13.60
CA HIS A 203 -15.59 -47.50 -12.65
C HIS A 203 -15.96 -48.38 -11.44
N GLY A 204 -15.28 -48.19 -10.34
CA GLY A 204 -15.68 -48.71 -9.03
C GLY A 204 -16.66 -47.74 -8.34
N GLY A 205 -17.92 -48.13 -8.29
CA GLY A 205 -18.94 -47.39 -7.55
C GLY A 205 -18.83 -47.66 -6.05
N CYS A 206 -18.74 -46.59 -5.26
CA CYS A 206 -18.91 -46.62 -3.79
C CYS A 206 -20.29 -46.05 -3.45
N SER A 207 -21.19 -46.93 -3.08
CA SER A 207 -22.49 -46.61 -2.47
C SER A 207 -22.28 -46.31 -0.97
N HIS A 208 -22.59 -45.11 -0.53
CA HIS A 208 -22.73 -44.77 0.89
C HIS A 208 -24.21 -44.79 1.27
N ALA A 209 -24.57 -45.72 2.12
CA ALA A 209 -25.87 -45.79 2.78
C ALA A 209 -25.89 -44.82 3.97
N HIS A 210 -26.86 -43.91 3.99
CA HIS A 210 -27.19 -43.09 5.15
C HIS A 210 -28.16 -43.81 6.05
N ASP A 211 -27.73 -44.10 7.25
CA ASP A 211 -28.58 -44.62 8.32
C ASP A 211 -29.09 -43.45 9.18
N HIS A 212 -30.41 -43.27 9.23
CA HIS A 212 -31.09 -42.29 10.07
C HIS A 212 -31.60 -42.96 11.34
N GLY A 213 -30.85 -42.83 12.41
CA GLY A 213 -31.31 -43.26 13.73
C GLY A 213 -32.14 -42.15 14.41
N HIS A 214 -33.46 -42.38 14.55
CA HIS A 214 -34.32 -41.61 15.44
C HIS A 214 -34.10 -42.08 16.87
N GLY A 215 -33.74 -41.19 17.76
CA GLY A 215 -33.73 -41.39 19.21
C GLY A 215 -34.76 -40.50 19.89
N GLU A 216 -35.88 -41.09 20.29
CA GLU A 216 -36.81 -40.46 21.21
C GLU A 216 -36.21 -40.44 22.63
N HIS A 217 -36.31 -39.33 23.35
CA HIS A 217 -36.20 -39.28 24.80
C HIS A 217 -37.34 -38.49 25.40
N LYS A 218 -38.20 -39.26 26.07
CA LYS A 218 -39.10 -38.80 27.16
C LYS A 218 -38.28 -38.67 28.44
N HIS A 219 -38.43 -37.64 29.14
CA HIS A 219 -38.70 -37.27 30.54
C HIS A 219 -38.16 -35.87 30.83
#